data_32d6340ba096c509f140458cd4ea72ee
#
_entry.id   32d6340ba096c509f140458cd4ea72ee
#
_cell.length_a   1.000
_cell.length_b   1.000
_cell.length_c   1.000
_cell.angle_alpha   90.00
_cell.angle_beta   90.00
_cell.angle_gamma   90.00
#
_symmetry.space_group_name_H-M   'P 1'
#
loop_
_entity.id
_entity.type
_entity.pdbx_description
1 polymer ?
#
loop_
_entity_poly.entity_id
_entity_poly.type
_entity_poly.pdbx_seq_one_letter_code
_entity_poly.pdbx_strand_id
1 'polypeptide(L)'
;MKLLIIGGNGMAGHLLVKYFHRQGRHSVFYTSRDVRDPHGLVLDASDSFLVEKVVETVHPDIIINAVGVLNQFAEEDKINAYHINGFLPHRLQRAADGVGARLIHISTDCVFKGTKGSYSETDEPDGTSVYAVTKALGEIHAPGHLTIRTSIIGPEIRANGIGLMDWFMRSKGEVSGYRNVMWNGVTTLELAKFVDRVMDSDLSGLIHLCHPLPISKHDLLDLMQEIWGLQHITIIPAETPVQDRTLVSTRSEWSYEVPHYREMLKEMERWMREHNYSRER
;
A
#
# COMPACT_ATOMS: atom_id res chain seq x y z
N MET A 1 4.80 -21.18 5.78
CA MET A 1 4.73 -20.17 6.85
C MET A 1 3.26 -19.82 7.13
N LYS A 2 3.02 -19.29 8.32
CA LYS A 2 1.74 -18.78 8.76
C LYS A 2 1.77 -17.24 8.65
N LEU A 3 0.94 -16.67 7.79
CA LEU A 3 0.88 -15.24 7.53
C LEU A 3 -0.34 -14.62 8.23
N LEU A 4 -0.16 -13.47 8.88
CA LEU A 4 -1.24 -12.66 9.42
C LEU A 4 -1.25 -11.29 8.73
N ILE A 5 -2.29 -11.02 7.95
CA ILE A 5 -2.45 -9.75 7.23
C ILE A 5 -3.41 -8.86 8.02
N ILE A 6 -2.91 -7.77 8.60
CA ILE A 6 -3.73 -6.79 9.30
C ILE A 6 -4.36 -5.85 8.29
N GLY A 7 -5.70 -5.81 8.25
CA GLY A 7 -6.47 -5.01 7.31
C GLY A 7 -6.73 -5.66 5.95
N GLY A 8 -7.10 -6.95 5.96
CA GLY A 8 -7.34 -7.74 4.75
C GLY A 8 -8.39 -7.22 3.77
N ASN A 9 -9.25 -6.25 4.17
CA ASN A 9 -10.24 -5.62 3.29
C ASN A 9 -9.84 -4.21 2.83
N GLY A 10 -8.58 -3.78 3.04
CA GLY A 10 -8.02 -2.55 2.48
C GLY A 10 -7.52 -2.73 1.03
N MET A 11 -7.15 -1.63 0.34
CA MET A 11 -6.63 -1.65 -1.04
C MET A 11 -5.43 -2.61 -1.19
N ALA A 12 -4.42 -2.52 -0.35
CA ALA A 12 -3.29 -3.45 -0.37
C ALA A 12 -3.66 -4.82 0.23
N GLY A 13 -4.37 -4.80 1.37
CA GLY A 13 -4.64 -6.00 2.16
C GLY A 13 -5.43 -7.06 1.40
N HIS A 14 -6.52 -6.68 0.71
CA HIS A 14 -7.35 -7.67 0.02
C HIS A 14 -6.61 -8.33 -1.15
N LEU A 15 -5.73 -7.61 -1.82
CA LEU A 15 -4.92 -8.16 -2.89
C LEU A 15 -3.83 -9.08 -2.34
N LEU A 16 -3.16 -8.71 -1.24
CA LEU A 16 -2.23 -9.58 -0.53
C LEU A 16 -2.91 -10.90 -0.11
N VAL A 17 -4.11 -10.83 0.50
CA VAL A 17 -4.89 -12.02 0.88
C VAL A 17 -5.15 -12.92 -0.33
N LYS A 18 -5.70 -12.36 -1.42
CA LYS A 18 -5.99 -13.13 -2.64
C LYS A 18 -4.72 -13.70 -3.28
N TYR A 19 -3.64 -12.91 -3.32
CA TYR A 19 -2.36 -13.34 -3.89
C TYR A 19 -1.80 -14.55 -3.14
N PHE A 20 -1.68 -14.47 -1.81
CA PHE A 20 -1.13 -15.56 -1.02
C PHE A 20 -2.04 -16.79 -0.96
N HIS A 21 -3.37 -16.62 -0.97
CA HIS A 21 -4.29 -17.76 -1.13
C HIS A 21 -4.10 -18.47 -2.47
N ARG A 22 -3.94 -17.72 -3.57
CA ARG A 22 -3.70 -18.30 -4.91
C ARG A 22 -2.38 -19.07 -4.98
N GLN A 23 -1.34 -18.58 -4.29
CA GLN A 23 -0.06 -19.28 -4.22
C GLN A 23 -0.14 -20.64 -3.49
N GLY A 24 -1.03 -20.77 -2.52
CA GLY A 24 -1.27 -22.01 -1.79
C GLY A 24 -0.08 -22.54 -0.96
N ARG A 25 0.98 -21.71 -0.79
CA ARG A 25 2.23 -22.10 -0.09
C ARG A 25 2.21 -21.77 1.41
N HIS A 26 1.25 -20.95 1.84
CA HIS A 26 1.19 -20.41 3.20
C HIS A 26 -0.20 -20.58 3.80
N SER A 27 -0.26 -20.70 5.14
CA SER A 27 -1.51 -20.56 5.89
C SER A 27 -1.79 -19.08 6.09
N VAL A 28 -2.82 -18.55 5.42
CA VAL A 28 -3.13 -17.11 5.39
C VAL A 28 -4.27 -16.80 6.33
N PHE A 29 -4.02 -15.95 7.31
CA PHE A 29 -5.01 -15.33 8.20
C PHE A 29 -5.05 -13.84 7.90
N TYR A 30 -6.22 -13.23 8.02
CA TYR A 30 -6.35 -11.79 7.87
C TYR A 30 -7.40 -11.21 8.80
N THR A 31 -7.28 -9.92 9.09
CA THR A 31 -8.23 -9.23 9.94
C THR A 31 -9.16 -8.32 9.15
N SER A 32 -10.39 -8.20 9.61
CA SER A 32 -11.43 -7.33 9.05
C SER A 32 -12.22 -6.64 10.16
N ARG A 33 -12.71 -5.43 9.90
CA ARG A 33 -13.71 -4.78 10.78
C ARG A 33 -15.14 -5.20 10.46
N ASP A 34 -15.37 -5.82 9.31
CA ASP A 34 -16.71 -6.29 8.93
C ASP A 34 -16.99 -7.62 9.63
N VAL A 35 -17.88 -7.59 10.60
CA VAL A 35 -18.32 -8.78 11.35
C VAL A 35 -19.03 -9.82 10.47
N ARG A 36 -19.44 -9.43 9.24
CA ARG A 36 -20.08 -10.33 8.27
C ARG A 36 -19.06 -11.03 7.37
N ASP A 37 -17.79 -10.68 7.47
CA ASP A 37 -16.72 -11.36 6.72
C ASP A 37 -16.52 -12.76 7.29
N PRO A 38 -16.93 -13.84 6.56
CA PRO A 38 -16.94 -15.20 7.12
C PRO A 38 -15.55 -15.80 7.29
N HIS A 39 -14.53 -15.18 6.72
CA HIS A 39 -13.15 -15.68 6.70
C HIS A 39 -12.16 -14.77 7.42
N GLY A 40 -12.53 -13.53 7.67
CA GLY A 40 -11.70 -12.56 8.36
C GLY A 40 -11.82 -12.69 9.89
N LEU A 41 -10.70 -12.56 10.58
CA LEU A 41 -10.70 -12.39 12.03
C LEU A 41 -11.21 -10.97 12.35
N VAL A 42 -12.30 -10.86 13.10
CA VAL A 42 -12.86 -9.56 13.46
C VAL A 42 -11.90 -8.82 14.37
N LEU A 43 -11.44 -7.65 13.92
CA LEU A 43 -10.50 -6.82 14.65
C LEU A 43 -10.74 -5.34 14.36
N ASP A 44 -11.00 -4.56 15.41
CA ASP A 44 -10.75 -3.14 15.41
C ASP A 44 -9.28 -2.89 15.80
N ALA A 45 -8.49 -2.42 14.84
CA ALA A 45 -7.04 -2.21 15.05
C ALA A 45 -6.73 -1.05 16.03
N SER A 46 -7.71 -0.26 16.45
CA SER A 46 -7.58 0.73 17.53
C SER A 46 -7.57 0.08 18.91
N ASP A 47 -8.14 -1.11 19.05
CA ASP A 47 -8.11 -1.90 20.29
C ASP A 47 -6.79 -2.68 20.42
N SER A 48 -5.88 -2.11 21.22
CA SER A 48 -4.55 -2.70 21.41
C SER A 48 -4.56 -4.07 22.08
N PHE A 49 -5.53 -4.32 22.96
CA PHE A 49 -5.64 -5.63 23.63
C PHE A 49 -6.05 -6.71 22.63
N LEU A 50 -7.02 -6.41 21.77
CA LEU A 50 -7.45 -7.35 20.72
C LEU A 50 -6.35 -7.57 19.68
N VAL A 51 -5.56 -6.55 19.33
CA VAL A 51 -4.40 -6.70 18.43
C VAL A 51 -3.40 -7.71 18.99
N GLU A 52 -2.99 -7.55 20.26
CA GLU A 52 -2.06 -8.47 20.91
C GLU A 52 -2.66 -9.89 20.99
N LYS A 53 -3.94 -10.02 21.37
CA LYS A 53 -4.63 -11.32 21.44
C LYS A 53 -4.71 -12.05 20.09
N VAL A 54 -4.97 -11.33 18.99
CA VAL A 54 -4.99 -11.93 17.66
C VAL A 54 -3.61 -12.45 17.28
N VAL A 55 -2.54 -11.68 17.53
CA VAL A 55 -1.16 -12.13 17.26
C VAL A 55 -0.79 -13.34 18.10
N GLU A 56 -1.06 -13.32 19.41
CA GLU A 56 -0.83 -14.46 20.31
C GLU A 56 -1.59 -15.72 19.87
N THR A 57 -2.87 -15.56 19.49
CA THR A 57 -3.73 -16.70 19.12
C THR A 57 -3.33 -17.30 17.78
N VAL A 58 -3.05 -16.46 16.78
CA VAL A 58 -2.62 -16.91 15.45
C VAL A 58 -1.21 -17.46 15.50
N HIS A 59 -0.32 -16.86 16.30
CA HIS A 59 1.10 -17.19 16.39
C HIS A 59 1.74 -17.28 14.99
N PRO A 60 1.73 -16.15 14.22
CA PRO A 60 2.21 -16.13 12.85
C PRO A 60 3.74 -16.19 12.78
N ASP A 61 4.27 -16.59 11.62
CA ASP A 61 5.68 -16.41 11.28
C ASP A 61 5.93 -14.98 10.77
N ILE A 62 4.95 -14.45 9.99
CA ILE A 62 5.03 -13.11 9.39
C ILE A 62 3.72 -12.34 9.65
N ILE A 63 3.84 -11.10 10.10
CA ILE A 63 2.74 -10.14 10.17
C ILE A 63 2.92 -9.12 9.05
N ILE A 64 1.90 -8.90 8.22
CA ILE A 64 1.89 -7.87 7.19
C ILE A 64 0.89 -6.79 7.60
N ASN A 65 1.38 -5.60 7.94
CA ASN A 65 0.51 -4.48 8.31
C ASN A 65 0.15 -3.64 7.07
N ALA A 66 -1.07 -3.82 6.57
CA ALA A 66 -1.65 -3.10 5.44
C ALA A 66 -2.77 -2.13 5.87
N VAL A 67 -2.91 -1.86 7.19
CA VAL A 67 -3.89 -0.89 7.70
C VAL A 67 -3.36 0.53 7.62
N GLY A 68 -4.25 1.46 7.25
CA GLY A 68 -3.99 2.89 7.32
C GLY A 68 -5.27 3.70 7.24
N VAL A 69 -5.28 4.83 7.93
CA VAL A 69 -6.32 5.88 7.83
C VAL A 69 -5.80 6.91 6.84
N LEU A 70 -6.46 7.04 5.69
CA LEU A 70 -5.97 7.79 4.54
C LEU A 70 -6.38 9.27 4.57
N ASN A 71 -5.50 10.15 4.08
CA ASN A 71 -5.72 11.55 3.71
C ASN A 71 -6.83 12.29 4.50
N GLN A 72 -8.01 12.53 3.87
CA GLN A 72 -9.10 13.27 4.49
C GLN A 72 -9.62 12.61 5.77
N PHE A 73 -9.70 11.28 5.83
CA PHE A 73 -10.15 10.58 7.04
C PHE A 73 -9.17 10.76 8.21
N ALA A 74 -7.87 10.95 7.90
CA ALA A 74 -6.87 11.27 8.92
C ALA A 74 -7.02 12.71 9.43
N GLU A 75 -7.44 13.65 8.59
CA GLU A 75 -7.72 15.03 9.02
C GLU A 75 -9.05 15.13 9.81
N GLU A 76 -10.05 14.33 9.44
CA GLU A 76 -11.37 14.28 10.12
C GLU A 76 -11.26 13.66 11.52
N ASP A 77 -10.47 12.59 11.68
CA ASP A 77 -10.25 11.92 12.97
C ASP A 77 -8.74 11.72 13.22
N LYS A 78 -8.11 12.80 13.69
CA LYS A 78 -6.68 12.84 13.98
C LYS A 78 -6.26 11.83 15.05
N ILE A 79 -7.08 11.66 16.09
CA ILE A 79 -6.77 10.74 17.19
C ILE A 79 -6.69 9.32 16.65
N ASN A 80 -7.69 8.90 15.89
CA ASN A 80 -7.68 7.59 15.25
C ASN A 80 -6.51 7.44 14.26
N ALA A 81 -6.16 8.49 13.50
CA ALA A 81 -5.00 8.48 12.62
C ALA A 81 -3.69 8.24 13.39
N TYR A 82 -3.48 8.91 14.52
CA TYR A 82 -2.33 8.65 15.38
C TYR A 82 -2.31 7.22 15.94
N HIS A 83 -3.47 6.71 16.38
CA HIS A 83 -3.56 5.33 16.86
C HIS A 83 -3.23 4.29 15.78
N ILE A 84 -3.82 4.44 14.59
CA ILE A 84 -3.73 3.42 13.53
C ILE A 84 -2.44 3.58 12.70
N ASN A 85 -2.12 4.80 12.26
CA ASN A 85 -0.96 5.00 11.41
C ASN A 85 0.34 5.08 12.23
N GLY A 86 0.29 5.72 13.42
CA GLY A 86 1.46 6.00 14.24
C GLY A 86 1.77 4.89 15.25
N PHE A 87 0.83 4.54 16.13
CA PHE A 87 1.14 3.64 17.25
C PHE A 87 0.94 2.16 16.94
N LEU A 88 -0.05 1.79 16.13
CA LEU A 88 -0.32 0.39 15.80
C LEU A 88 0.91 -0.35 15.24
N PRO A 89 1.72 0.21 14.30
CA PRO A 89 2.90 -0.50 13.80
C PRO A 89 3.88 -0.90 14.91
N HIS A 90 4.14 0.00 15.87
CA HIS A 90 5.02 -0.30 17.01
C HIS A 90 4.44 -1.34 17.98
N ARG A 91 3.10 -1.36 18.15
CA ARG A 91 2.43 -2.40 18.93
C ARG A 91 2.52 -3.75 18.23
N LEU A 92 2.31 -3.78 16.90
CA LEU A 92 2.47 -4.99 16.11
C LEU A 92 3.92 -5.50 16.14
N GLN A 93 4.91 -4.59 16.11
CA GLN A 93 6.31 -4.96 16.29
C GLN A 93 6.52 -5.66 17.63
N ARG A 94 6.08 -5.03 18.74
CA ARG A 94 6.22 -5.62 20.08
C ARG A 94 5.51 -6.98 20.20
N ALA A 95 4.30 -7.09 19.62
CA ALA A 95 3.56 -8.35 19.61
C ALA A 95 4.27 -9.42 18.75
N ALA A 96 4.85 -9.02 17.62
CA ALA A 96 5.66 -9.90 16.77
C ALA A 96 6.89 -10.42 17.50
N ASP A 97 7.63 -9.55 18.18
CA ASP A 97 8.79 -9.92 19.00
C ASP A 97 8.39 -10.94 20.08
N GLY A 98 7.22 -10.76 20.72
CA GLY A 98 6.70 -11.66 21.77
C GLY A 98 6.40 -13.08 21.30
N VAL A 99 6.15 -13.29 20.01
CA VAL A 99 5.86 -14.61 19.41
C VAL A 99 6.94 -15.08 18.43
N GLY A 100 8.04 -14.34 18.29
CA GLY A 100 9.12 -14.66 17.35
C GLY A 100 8.74 -14.45 15.88
N ALA A 101 7.76 -13.59 15.58
CA ALA A 101 7.33 -13.26 14.24
C ALA A 101 8.10 -12.07 13.65
N ARG A 102 8.12 -11.97 12.33
CA ARG A 102 8.62 -10.79 11.60
C ARG A 102 7.47 -9.88 11.21
N LEU A 103 7.61 -8.56 11.43
CA LEU A 103 6.68 -7.56 10.92
C LEU A 103 7.17 -6.98 9.58
N ILE A 104 6.27 -6.94 8.60
CA ILE A 104 6.41 -6.17 7.35
C ILE A 104 5.34 -5.07 7.38
N HIS A 105 5.77 -3.81 7.49
CA HIS A 105 4.88 -2.66 7.55
C HIS A 105 4.88 -1.90 6.22
N ILE A 106 3.69 -1.59 5.68
CA ILE A 106 3.53 -0.82 4.46
C ILE A 106 3.38 0.66 4.83
N SER A 107 4.38 1.47 4.43
CA SER A 107 4.38 2.93 4.54
C SER A 107 4.12 3.59 3.18
N THR A 108 4.38 4.89 3.04
CA THR A 108 3.96 5.69 1.89
C THR A 108 4.99 6.76 1.50
N ASP A 109 5.04 7.12 0.22
CA ASP A 109 5.74 8.30 -0.32
C ASP A 109 5.18 9.63 0.23
N CYS A 110 3.92 9.60 0.70
CA CYS A 110 3.26 10.79 1.28
C CYS A 110 3.89 11.29 2.58
N VAL A 111 4.84 10.57 3.18
CA VAL A 111 5.67 11.09 4.28
C VAL A 111 6.50 12.31 3.85
N PHE A 112 6.64 12.53 2.54
CA PHE A 112 7.33 13.67 1.95
C PHE A 112 6.36 14.72 1.39
N LYS A 113 6.77 16.01 1.43
CA LYS A 113 6.01 17.11 0.82
C LYS A 113 5.92 17.00 -0.70
N GLY A 114 6.97 16.51 -1.33
CA GLY A 114 7.06 16.42 -2.78
C GLY A 114 7.58 17.69 -3.44
N THR A 115 8.48 18.41 -2.78
CA THR A 115 9.16 19.60 -3.31
C THR A 115 10.52 19.28 -3.92
N LYS A 116 11.12 18.14 -3.54
CA LYS A 116 12.48 17.74 -3.93
C LYS A 116 12.48 16.71 -5.05
N GLY A 117 11.63 15.69 -4.97
CA GLY A 117 11.71 14.49 -5.81
C GLY A 117 12.87 13.56 -5.45
N SER A 118 12.84 12.35 -5.98
CA SER A 118 13.93 11.36 -5.80
C SER A 118 14.39 11.21 -4.36
N TYR A 119 13.42 11.07 -3.43
CA TYR A 119 13.72 10.89 -2.01
C TYR A 119 14.32 9.52 -1.75
N SER A 120 15.42 9.47 -1.00
CA SER A 120 16.10 8.25 -0.56
C SER A 120 15.58 7.76 0.80
N GLU A 121 15.98 6.57 1.22
CA GLU A 121 15.64 6.02 2.55
C GLU A 121 16.21 6.86 3.69
N THR A 122 17.27 7.63 3.44
CA THR A 122 17.94 8.48 4.43
C THR A 122 17.39 9.92 4.48
N ASP A 123 16.48 10.28 3.56
CA ASP A 123 15.83 11.59 3.62
C ASP A 123 14.81 11.63 4.76
N GLU A 124 14.87 12.72 5.55
CA GLU A 124 13.93 12.94 6.64
C GLU A 124 12.51 13.23 6.12
N PRO A 125 11.47 12.55 6.66
CA PRO A 125 10.10 12.89 6.36
C PRO A 125 9.76 14.34 6.67
N ASP A 126 9.28 15.10 5.68
CA ASP A 126 8.95 16.51 5.78
C ASP A 126 7.49 16.85 5.49
N GLY A 127 6.66 15.83 5.28
CA GLY A 127 5.22 15.96 5.06
C GLY A 127 4.50 16.55 6.27
N THR A 128 3.53 17.44 6.03
CA THR A 128 2.87 18.23 7.09
C THR A 128 1.41 17.86 7.33
N SER A 129 0.79 17.07 6.48
CA SER A 129 -0.58 16.57 6.71
C SER A 129 -0.60 15.57 7.87
N VAL A 130 -1.76 15.43 8.53
CA VAL A 130 -1.91 14.42 9.60
C VAL A 130 -1.57 13.02 9.09
N TYR A 131 -1.97 12.70 7.85
CA TYR A 131 -1.61 11.44 7.22
C TYR A 131 -0.09 11.25 7.12
N ALA A 132 0.62 12.24 6.58
CA ALA A 132 2.07 12.20 6.41
C ALA A 132 2.79 12.01 7.76
N VAL A 133 2.48 12.86 8.74
CA VAL A 133 3.09 12.85 10.07
C VAL A 133 2.83 11.51 10.79
N THR A 134 1.59 11.04 10.76
CA THR A 134 1.23 9.79 11.45
C THR A 134 1.82 8.57 10.77
N LYS A 135 1.91 8.54 9.43
CA LYS A 135 2.59 7.45 8.70
C LYS A 135 4.09 7.44 8.96
N ALA A 136 4.75 8.60 8.97
CA ALA A 136 6.16 8.70 9.31
C ALA A 136 6.44 8.23 10.74
N LEU A 137 5.59 8.61 11.71
CA LEU A 137 5.69 8.15 13.11
C LEU A 137 5.61 6.62 13.22
N GLY A 138 4.82 5.97 12.36
CA GLY A 138 4.61 4.52 12.39
C GLY A 138 5.69 3.69 11.70
N GLU A 139 6.71 4.29 11.10
CA GLU A 139 7.77 3.57 10.40
C GLU A 139 8.68 2.83 11.39
N ILE A 140 8.86 1.54 11.15
CA ILE A 140 9.66 0.64 12.00
C ILE A 140 11.04 0.50 11.37
N HIS A 141 12.09 0.78 12.16
CA HIS A 141 13.50 0.66 11.76
C HIS A 141 14.24 -0.43 12.54
N ALA A 142 13.54 -1.17 13.39
CA ALA A 142 14.13 -2.20 14.23
C ALA A 142 14.67 -3.38 13.41
N PRO A 143 15.80 -3.97 13.83
CA PRO A 143 16.33 -5.19 13.21
C PRO A 143 15.29 -6.33 13.21
N GLY A 144 15.31 -7.15 12.15
CA GLY A 144 14.37 -8.25 11.98
C GLY A 144 13.01 -7.87 11.40
N HIS A 145 12.63 -6.59 11.42
CA HIS A 145 11.39 -6.08 10.84
C HIS A 145 11.66 -5.23 9.60
N LEU A 146 10.66 -5.05 8.75
CA LEU A 146 10.79 -4.30 7.50
C LEU A 146 9.68 -3.27 7.35
N THR A 147 10.03 -2.02 7.05
CA THR A 147 9.11 -1.00 6.55
C THR A 147 9.33 -0.80 5.07
N ILE A 148 8.26 -0.86 4.28
CA ILE A 148 8.27 -0.63 2.84
C ILE A 148 7.60 0.72 2.57
N ARG A 149 8.37 1.75 2.18
CA ARG A 149 7.81 2.98 1.61
C ARG A 149 7.53 2.76 0.15
N THR A 150 6.32 3.07 -0.28
CA THR A 150 5.90 2.95 -1.68
C THR A 150 4.71 3.85 -1.94
N SER A 151 4.37 4.04 -3.21
CA SER A 151 3.08 4.56 -3.65
C SER A 151 2.37 3.46 -4.42
N ILE A 152 1.09 3.22 -4.16
CA ILE A 152 0.40 2.09 -4.76
C ILE A 152 -0.87 2.53 -5.51
N ILE A 153 -1.14 1.82 -6.61
CA ILE A 153 -2.42 1.86 -7.31
C ILE A 153 -2.98 0.45 -7.45
N GLY A 154 -4.29 0.31 -7.34
CA GLY A 154 -4.94 -1.00 -7.51
C GLY A 154 -6.44 -0.90 -7.28
N PRO A 155 -7.17 -2.02 -7.52
CA PRO A 155 -8.60 -2.06 -7.30
C PRO A 155 -8.92 -1.95 -5.80
N GLU A 156 -10.09 -1.44 -5.51
CA GLU A 156 -10.64 -1.41 -4.16
C GLU A 156 -11.93 -2.23 -4.11
N ILE A 157 -12.15 -2.96 -3.00
CA ILE A 157 -13.37 -3.74 -2.79
C ILE A 157 -14.43 -2.95 -2.02
N ARG A 158 -14.05 -1.83 -1.40
CA ARG A 158 -14.98 -0.95 -0.68
C ARG A 158 -15.72 -0.04 -1.66
N ALA A 159 -17.03 0.14 -1.43
CA ALA A 159 -17.87 0.99 -2.27
C ALA A 159 -17.38 2.45 -2.35
N ASN A 160 -16.76 2.96 -1.28
CA ASN A 160 -16.25 4.33 -1.17
C ASN A 160 -14.72 4.38 -1.29
N GLY A 161 -14.14 3.62 -2.22
CA GLY A 161 -12.70 3.70 -2.53
C GLY A 161 -12.30 5.09 -3.00
N ILE A 162 -11.13 5.56 -2.56
CA ILE A 162 -10.57 6.89 -2.88
C ILE A 162 -9.27 6.81 -3.67
N GLY A 163 -8.84 5.60 -4.00
CA GLY A 163 -7.62 5.37 -4.78
C GLY A 163 -7.73 5.86 -6.22
N LEU A 164 -6.60 6.25 -6.80
CA LEU A 164 -6.51 6.81 -8.14
C LEU A 164 -7.17 5.89 -9.20
N MET A 165 -6.90 4.59 -9.13
CA MET A 165 -7.44 3.63 -10.10
C MET A 165 -8.96 3.55 -10.01
N ASP A 166 -9.51 3.41 -8.82
CA ASP A 166 -10.95 3.29 -8.60
C ASP A 166 -11.69 4.59 -8.99
N TRP A 167 -11.11 5.75 -8.65
CA TRP A 167 -11.60 7.04 -9.09
C TRP A 167 -11.62 7.15 -10.61
N PHE A 168 -10.49 6.85 -11.29
CA PHE A 168 -10.37 7.00 -12.74
C PHE A 168 -11.32 6.06 -13.49
N MET A 169 -11.42 4.80 -13.07
CA MET A 169 -12.31 3.83 -13.70
C MET A 169 -13.81 4.17 -13.57
N ARG A 170 -14.19 4.97 -12.57
CA ARG A 170 -15.57 5.48 -12.40
C ARG A 170 -15.81 6.84 -13.04
N SER A 171 -14.77 7.53 -13.46
CA SER A 171 -14.87 8.85 -14.07
C SER A 171 -15.61 8.82 -15.42
N LYS A 172 -16.23 9.91 -15.75
CA LYS A 172 -16.92 10.13 -17.05
C LYS A 172 -16.64 11.54 -17.55
N GLY A 173 -16.59 11.72 -18.88
CA GLY A 173 -16.33 13.02 -19.48
C GLY A 173 -14.87 13.47 -19.23
N GLU A 174 -14.68 14.73 -18.88
CA GLU A 174 -13.36 15.34 -18.75
C GLU A 174 -12.77 15.13 -17.35
N VAL A 175 -11.50 14.77 -17.30
CA VAL A 175 -10.69 14.67 -16.07
C VAL A 175 -9.35 15.38 -16.25
N SER A 176 -8.83 15.98 -15.19
CA SER A 176 -7.51 16.60 -15.23
C SER A 176 -6.39 15.54 -15.13
N GLY A 177 -5.48 15.55 -16.11
CA GLY A 177 -4.23 14.81 -16.08
C GLY A 177 -3.07 15.73 -15.72
N TYR A 178 -2.50 15.59 -14.53
CA TYR A 178 -1.45 16.49 -14.03
C TYR A 178 -0.08 16.09 -14.60
N ARG A 179 0.52 16.97 -15.42
CA ARG A 179 1.83 16.76 -16.04
C ARG A 179 2.99 16.89 -15.06
N ASN A 180 2.82 17.75 -14.04
CA ASN A 180 3.87 18.07 -13.07
C ASN A 180 3.64 17.40 -11.71
N VAL A 181 2.75 16.40 -11.63
CA VAL A 181 2.63 15.52 -10.47
C VAL A 181 3.30 14.20 -10.83
N MET A 182 4.51 14.01 -10.34
CA MET A 182 5.33 12.84 -10.65
C MET A 182 5.02 11.68 -9.71
N TRP A 183 5.13 10.47 -10.23
CA TRP A 183 4.84 9.23 -9.53
C TRP A 183 5.81 8.13 -10.00
N ASN A 184 6.25 7.29 -9.07
CA ASN A 184 7.03 6.10 -9.42
C ASN A 184 6.73 4.89 -8.53
N GLY A 185 5.50 4.79 -8.08
CA GLY A 185 5.02 3.66 -7.30
C GLY A 185 4.76 2.40 -8.13
N VAL A 186 4.07 1.46 -7.52
CA VAL A 186 3.78 0.14 -8.09
C VAL A 186 2.28 -0.19 -8.04
N THR A 187 1.86 -1.24 -8.72
CA THR A 187 0.52 -1.80 -8.52
C THR A 187 0.46 -2.57 -7.20
N THR A 188 -0.74 -2.72 -6.63
CA THR A 188 -0.92 -3.56 -5.43
C THR A 188 -0.56 -5.02 -5.68
N LEU A 189 -0.63 -5.49 -6.92
CA LEU A 189 -0.17 -6.83 -7.31
C LEU A 189 1.37 -6.92 -7.27
N GLU A 190 2.06 -5.89 -7.74
CA GLU A 190 3.52 -5.84 -7.69
C GLU A 190 4.02 -5.72 -6.25
N LEU A 191 3.31 -4.95 -5.39
CA LEU A 191 3.58 -4.94 -3.96
C LEU A 191 3.46 -6.35 -3.35
N ALA A 192 2.43 -7.12 -3.72
CA ALA A 192 2.26 -8.48 -3.20
C ALA A 192 3.40 -9.41 -3.61
N LYS A 193 3.88 -9.33 -4.86
CA LYS A 193 5.06 -10.08 -5.33
C LYS A 193 6.33 -9.68 -4.60
N PHE A 194 6.51 -8.37 -4.39
CA PHE A 194 7.64 -7.87 -3.62
C PHE A 194 7.61 -8.40 -2.18
N VAL A 195 6.45 -8.32 -1.50
CA VAL A 195 6.29 -8.89 -0.15
C VAL A 195 6.61 -10.38 -0.13
N ASP A 196 6.09 -11.15 -1.09
CA ASP A 196 6.40 -12.58 -1.23
C ASP A 196 7.92 -12.84 -1.37
N ARG A 197 8.62 -11.98 -2.10
CA ARG A 197 10.06 -12.09 -2.31
C ARG A 197 10.88 -11.75 -1.06
N VAL A 198 10.47 -10.71 -0.30
CA VAL A 198 11.24 -10.26 0.88
C VAL A 198 10.95 -11.06 2.14
N MET A 199 9.85 -11.79 2.19
CA MET A 199 9.50 -12.62 3.36
C MET A 199 10.59 -13.62 3.76
N ASP A 200 11.27 -14.19 2.75
CA ASP A 200 12.31 -15.20 2.93
C ASP A 200 13.73 -14.60 3.05
N SER A 201 13.85 -13.27 3.14
CA SER A 201 15.15 -12.59 3.23
C SER A 201 15.42 -12.02 4.62
N ASP A 202 16.69 -11.73 4.91
CA ASP A 202 17.10 -11.05 6.15
C ASP A 202 17.02 -9.51 6.03
N LEU A 203 16.43 -8.99 4.94
CA LEU A 203 16.28 -7.55 4.73
C LEU A 203 15.46 -6.92 5.85
N SER A 204 16.01 -5.92 6.53
CA SER A 204 15.36 -5.26 7.68
C SER A 204 15.53 -3.74 7.63
N GLY A 205 14.79 -3.03 8.48
CA GLY A 205 14.75 -1.58 8.52
C GLY A 205 13.81 -0.99 7.46
N LEU A 206 14.22 0.08 6.80
CA LEU A 206 13.43 0.82 5.80
C LEU A 206 13.93 0.55 4.39
N ILE A 207 13.00 0.31 3.46
CA ILE A 207 13.29 0.18 2.02
C ILE A 207 12.26 0.94 1.19
N HIS A 208 12.71 1.46 0.04
CA HIS A 208 11.83 2.02 -0.97
C HIS A 208 11.51 0.98 -2.06
N LEU A 209 10.21 0.75 -2.28
CA LEU A 209 9.72 -0.02 -3.43
C LEU A 209 9.15 0.96 -4.46
N CYS A 210 9.90 1.19 -5.53
CA CYS A 210 9.56 2.17 -6.56
C CYS A 210 10.15 1.76 -7.91
N HIS A 211 9.52 2.22 -9.00
CA HIS A 211 10.13 2.13 -10.34
C HIS A 211 11.26 3.17 -10.46
N PRO A 212 12.41 2.83 -11.11
CA PRO A 212 13.55 3.75 -11.19
C PRO A 212 13.28 5.02 -11.99
N LEU A 213 12.38 4.97 -12.97
CA LEU A 213 12.00 6.11 -13.80
C LEU A 213 10.61 6.62 -13.39
N PRO A 214 10.44 7.92 -13.10
CA PRO A 214 9.13 8.48 -12.79
C PRO A 214 8.23 8.58 -14.03
N ILE A 215 6.92 8.63 -13.80
CA ILE A 215 5.88 8.93 -14.79
C ILE A 215 5.00 10.07 -14.26
N SER A 216 4.51 10.93 -15.14
CA SER A 216 3.53 11.94 -14.73
C SER A 216 2.17 11.29 -14.43
N LYS A 217 1.34 11.92 -13.59
CA LYS A 217 -0.03 11.45 -13.39
C LYS A 217 -0.85 11.50 -14.70
N HIS A 218 -0.57 12.46 -15.58
CA HIS A 218 -1.15 12.51 -16.93
C HIS A 218 -0.84 11.24 -17.71
N ASP A 219 0.42 10.90 -17.89
CA ASP A 219 0.84 9.75 -18.69
C ASP A 219 0.42 8.41 -18.06
N LEU A 220 0.35 8.37 -16.73
CA LEU A 220 -0.18 7.20 -16.01
C LEU A 220 -1.68 6.99 -16.33
N LEU A 221 -2.48 8.07 -16.36
CA LEU A 221 -3.89 7.98 -16.74
C LEU A 221 -4.05 7.58 -18.22
N ASP A 222 -3.20 8.09 -19.12
CA ASP A 222 -3.20 7.69 -20.54
C ASP A 222 -2.94 6.19 -20.70
N LEU A 223 -1.95 5.64 -19.97
CA LEU A 223 -1.69 4.21 -19.97
C LEU A 223 -2.88 3.40 -19.42
N MET A 224 -3.51 3.88 -18.36
CA MET A 224 -4.70 3.24 -17.79
C MET A 224 -5.87 3.29 -18.78
N GLN A 225 -6.11 4.44 -19.42
CA GLN A 225 -7.16 4.61 -20.44
C GLN A 225 -6.99 3.59 -21.58
N GLU A 226 -5.77 3.46 -22.10
CA GLU A 226 -5.45 2.51 -23.17
C GLU A 226 -5.71 1.05 -22.74
N ILE A 227 -5.18 0.66 -21.56
CA ILE A 227 -5.20 -0.74 -21.11
C ILE A 227 -6.61 -1.21 -20.75
N TRP A 228 -7.42 -0.35 -20.10
CA TRP A 228 -8.80 -0.69 -19.71
C TRP A 228 -9.86 -0.28 -20.74
N GLY A 229 -9.46 0.34 -21.88
CA GLY A 229 -10.37 0.75 -22.95
C GLY A 229 -11.36 1.83 -22.51
N LEU A 230 -10.93 2.82 -21.71
CA LEU A 230 -11.77 3.85 -21.12
C LEU A 230 -11.93 5.07 -22.04
N GLN A 231 -12.28 4.86 -23.32
CA GLN A 231 -12.35 5.90 -24.35
C GLN A 231 -13.44 6.96 -24.12
N HIS A 232 -14.33 6.73 -23.19
CA HIS A 232 -15.39 7.67 -22.79
C HIS A 232 -14.89 8.75 -21.81
N ILE A 233 -13.64 8.69 -21.37
CA ILE A 233 -12.99 9.69 -20.52
C ILE A 233 -12.06 10.53 -21.40
N THR A 234 -12.12 11.84 -21.27
CA THR A 234 -11.19 12.77 -21.92
C THR A 234 -10.21 13.29 -20.89
N ILE A 235 -8.92 13.00 -21.07
CA ILE A 235 -7.88 13.46 -20.13
C ILE A 235 -7.39 14.83 -20.60
N ILE A 236 -7.65 15.86 -19.79
CA ILE A 236 -7.23 17.23 -20.07
C ILE A 236 -5.89 17.49 -19.37
N PRO A 237 -4.82 17.79 -20.12
CA PRO A 237 -3.53 18.11 -19.53
C PRO A 237 -3.59 19.34 -18.62
N ALA A 238 -3.03 19.23 -17.41
CA ALA A 238 -2.96 20.32 -16.44
C ALA A 238 -1.54 20.46 -15.90
N GLU A 239 -1.04 21.72 -15.88
CA GLU A 239 0.34 22.03 -15.44
C GLU A 239 0.43 22.22 -13.90
N THR A 240 -0.70 22.37 -13.23
CA THR A 240 -0.79 22.52 -11.77
C THR A 240 -1.74 21.49 -11.19
N PRO A 241 -1.47 20.98 -9.95
CA PRO A 241 -0.35 21.31 -9.08
C PRO A 241 1.00 20.76 -9.54
N VAL A 242 2.10 21.26 -8.96
CA VAL A 242 3.46 20.72 -9.11
C VAL A 242 3.80 19.92 -7.85
N GLN A 243 4.12 18.65 -7.99
CA GLN A 243 4.48 17.79 -6.86
C GLN A 243 5.33 16.61 -7.34
N ASP A 244 6.45 16.37 -6.67
CA ASP A 244 7.32 15.23 -6.95
C ASP A 244 7.67 14.50 -5.64
N ARG A 245 6.96 13.41 -5.36
CA ARG A 245 7.22 12.50 -4.23
C ARG A 245 7.91 11.22 -4.67
N THR A 246 8.58 11.24 -5.82
CA THR A 246 9.26 10.06 -6.31
C THR A 246 10.33 9.60 -5.33
N LEU A 247 10.49 8.30 -5.24
CA LEU A 247 11.43 7.62 -4.36
C LEU A 247 12.61 7.08 -5.18
N VAL A 248 13.75 6.94 -4.54
CA VAL A 248 14.88 6.16 -5.06
C VAL A 248 15.29 5.14 -3.99
N SER A 249 15.60 3.92 -4.39
CA SER A 249 16.17 2.95 -3.47
C SER A 249 17.69 3.03 -3.49
N THR A 250 18.27 3.18 -2.30
CA THR A 250 19.73 3.25 -2.09
C THR A 250 20.28 2.00 -1.38
N ARG A 251 19.43 1.00 -1.14
CA ARG A 251 19.75 -0.25 -0.46
C ARG A 251 20.44 -1.23 -1.43
N SER A 252 21.79 -1.15 -1.49
CA SER A 252 22.61 -1.95 -2.40
C SER A 252 22.68 -3.43 -2.07
N GLU A 253 22.39 -3.81 -0.82
CA GLU A 253 22.36 -5.21 -0.37
C GLU A 253 21.13 -5.98 -0.85
N TRP A 254 20.17 -5.29 -1.48
CA TRP A 254 18.96 -5.87 -2.01
C TRP A 254 18.68 -5.36 -3.42
N SER A 255 18.34 -6.26 -4.32
CA SER A 255 17.94 -5.92 -5.70
C SER A 255 16.60 -6.53 -6.03
N TYR A 256 15.68 -5.67 -6.47
CA TYR A 256 14.39 -6.06 -7.01
C TYR A 256 14.09 -5.19 -8.24
N GLU A 257 13.93 -5.85 -9.37
CA GLU A 257 13.60 -5.17 -10.62
C GLU A 257 12.09 -4.97 -10.70
N VAL A 258 11.66 -3.72 -10.52
CA VAL A 258 10.25 -3.32 -10.69
C VAL A 258 9.95 -3.25 -12.19
N PRO A 259 8.95 -4.00 -12.69
CA PRO A 259 8.59 -3.99 -14.10
C PRO A 259 8.12 -2.60 -14.58
N HIS A 260 8.23 -2.34 -15.88
CA HIS A 260 7.74 -1.08 -16.46
C HIS A 260 6.23 -0.91 -16.22
N TYR A 261 5.77 0.34 -16.08
CA TYR A 261 4.37 0.68 -15.77
C TYR A 261 3.36 -0.05 -16.64
N ARG A 262 3.60 -0.10 -17.95
CA ARG A 262 2.72 -0.80 -18.90
C ARG A 262 2.58 -2.28 -18.58
N GLU A 263 3.65 -2.92 -18.16
CA GLU A 263 3.67 -4.34 -17.82
C GLU A 263 2.90 -4.59 -16.51
N MET A 264 3.20 -3.79 -15.46
CA MET A 264 2.48 -3.86 -14.19
C MET A 264 0.97 -3.62 -14.36
N LEU A 265 0.57 -2.63 -15.17
CA LEU A 265 -0.84 -2.31 -15.42
C LEU A 265 -1.55 -3.40 -16.22
N LYS A 266 -0.91 -3.95 -17.28
CA LYS A 266 -1.47 -5.08 -18.04
C LYS A 266 -1.64 -6.32 -17.17
N GLU A 267 -0.69 -6.59 -16.29
CA GLU A 267 -0.77 -7.71 -15.37
C GLU A 267 -1.88 -7.49 -14.34
N MET A 268 -2.03 -6.27 -13.82
CA MET A 268 -3.14 -5.90 -12.94
C MET A 268 -4.49 -6.04 -13.65
N GLU A 269 -4.62 -5.59 -14.91
CA GLU A 269 -5.86 -5.76 -15.69
C GLU A 269 -6.24 -7.22 -15.82
N ARG A 270 -5.27 -8.07 -16.17
CA ARG A 270 -5.48 -9.53 -16.27
C ARG A 270 -5.91 -10.12 -14.92
N TRP A 271 -5.23 -9.73 -13.84
CA TRP A 271 -5.58 -10.14 -12.48
C TRP A 271 -7.01 -9.73 -12.12
N MET A 272 -7.38 -8.49 -12.39
CA MET A 272 -8.73 -7.97 -12.12
C MET A 272 -9.81 -8.76 -12.89
N ARG A 273 -9.55 -9.09 -14.14
CA ARG A 273 -10.45 -9.88 -14.98
C ARG A 273 -10.60 -11.32 -14.45
N GLU A 274 -9.49 -11.97 -14.10
CA GLU A 274 -9.49 -13.34 -13.55
C GLU A 274 -10.22 -13.44 -12.20
N HIS A 275 -10.25 -12.38 -11.42
CA HIS A 275 -10.85 -12.35 -10.07
C HIS A 275 -12.19 -11.60 -10.02
N ASN A 276 -12.82 -11.38 -11.17
CA ASN A 276 -14.15 -10.75 -11.29
C ASN A 276 -14.27 -9.40 -10.55
N TYR A 277 -13.22 -8.55 -10.62
CA TYR A 277 -13.39 -7.16 -10.25
C TYR A 277 -14.29 -6.50 -11.29
N SER A 278 -15.60 -6.57 -11.07
CA SER A 278 -16.59 -6.10 -12.04
C SER A 278 -16.41 -4.62 -12.36
N ARG A 279 -16.56 -4.28 -13.65
CA ARG A 279 -16.61 -2.91 -14.18
C ARG A 279 -17.90 -2.17 -13.77
N GLU A 280 -18.84 -2.87 -13.14
CA GLU A 280 -20.14 -2.37 -12.70
C GLU A 280 -20.11 -2.05 -11.20
N ARG A 281 -19.64 -0.84 -10.88
CA ARG A 281 -19.91 -0.23 -9.57
C ARG A 281 -20.25 1.24 -9.72
#